data_6f2940970f5574396a5158e041c3cd10
#
_entry.id   6f2940970f5574396a5158e041c3cd10
#
_cell.length_a   1.000
_cell.length_b   1.000
_cell.length_c   1.000
_cell.angle_alpha   90.00
_cell.angle_beta   90.00
_cell.angle_gamma   90.00
#
_symmetry.space_group_name_H-M   'P 1'
#
loop_
_entity.id
_entity.type
_entity.pdbx_description
1 polymer ?
#
loop_
_entity_poly.entity_id
_entity_poly.type
_entity_poly.pdbx_seq_one_letter_code
_entity_poly.pdbx_strand_id
1 'polypeptide(L)'
;SPPVNSDRVQSDTGHYNTGQYNTGDFITGNFNRGHCNTGDCNTGDWNKSSFNTGCFNTVEQKIMLFNKPSDMTYREWIDSDARYLLNRIPKNVVEWIYSEDMTDEEKAEHPTHETTGGYLKVLDKSECGQLWWGSLSDRRKEIIKAIPNFDAEIFFQCTGVRVDE
;
A
#
# COMPACT_ATOMS: atom_id res chain seq x y z
N SER A 1 30.54 7.11 28.36
CA SER A 1 29.29 6.70 27.71
C SER A 1 29.61 5.79 26.52
N PRO A 2 28.82 4.77 26.26
CA PRO A 2 29.04 3.93 25.07
C PRO A 2 28.99 4.79 23.82
N PRO A 3 29.83 4.49 22.81
CA PRO A 3 29.76 5.24 21.54
C PRO A 3 28.40 5.10 20.95
N VAL A 4 27.77 6.24 20.67
CA VAL A 4 26.48 6.28 20.00
C VAL A 4 26.73 5.84 18.56
N ASN A 5 26.11 4.74 18.14
CA ASN A 5 26.13 4.34 16.75
C ASN A 5 25.34 5.40 15.97
N SER A 6 26.06 6.18 15.16
CA SER A 6 25.46 7.28 14.41
C SER A 6 24.31 6.82 13.50
N ASP A 7 24.40 5.59 12.97
CA ASP A 7 23.36 5.04 12.09
C ASP A 7 22.07 4.70 12.85
N ARG A 8 22.18 4.31 14.12
CA ARG A 8 21.02 4.10 15.00
C ARG A 8 20.31 5.39 15.34
N VAL A 9 21.06 6.44 15.64
CA VAL A 9 20.50 7.74 16.02
C VAL A 9 19.77 8.40 14.88
N GLN A 10 20.23 8.19 13.63
CA GLN A 10 19.60 8.76 12.44
C GLN A 10 18.27 8.10 12.09
N SER A 11 18.06 6.82 12.44
CA SER A 11 16.87 6.07 12.08
C SER A 11 15.80 6.02 13.17
N ASP A 12 16.17 6.28 14.43
CA ASP A 12 15.25 6.32 15.56
C ASP A 12 14.91 7.75 15.95
N THR A 13 13.65 7.98 16.29
CA THR A 13 13.19 9.22 16.90
C THR A 13 12.64 8.91 18.28
N GLY A 14 13.35 9.38 19.33
CA GLY A 14 12.98 9.13 20.71
C GLY A 14 14.14 8.60 21.52
N HIS A 15 13.85 8.13 22.75
CA HIS A 15 14.86 7.75 23.74
C HIS A 15 14.68 6.32 24.24
N TYR A 16 15.78 5.73 24.69
CA TYR A 16 15.80 4.40 25.31
C TYR A 16 15.30 3.28 24.39
N ASN A 17 15.58 3.40 23.08
CA ASN A 17 15.21 2.40 22.10
C ASN A 17 16.35 1.44 21.82
N THR A 18 16.01 0.16 21.61
CA THR A 18 16.91 -0.84 21.07
C THR A 18 16.33 -1.35 19.76
N GLY A 19 17.03 -1.12 18.66
CA GLY A 19 16.56 -1.43 17.34
C GLY A 19 16.61 -0.23 16.41
N GLN A 20 15.87 -0.27 15.31
CA GLN A 20 15.93 0.74 14.27
C GLN A 20 14.54 1.15 13.79
N TYR A 21 14.47 2.36 13.23
CA TYR A 21 13.26 2.91 12.63
C TYR A 21 12.08 2.99 13.58
N ASN A 22 12.34 3.32 14.83
CA ASN A 22 11.33 3.49 15.86
C ASN A 22 11.00 4.97 16.06
N THR A 23 9.75 5.26 16.37
CA THR A 23 9.31 6.59 16.82
C THR A 23 8.62 6.45 18.17
N GLY A 24 9.21 7.05 19.20
CA GLY A 24 8.74 6.97 20.58
C GLY A 24 9.82 6.50 21.52
N ASP A 25 9.46 6.14 22.74
CA ASP A 25 10.41 5.81 23.80
C ASP A 25 10.24 4.40 24.36
N PHE A 26 11.32 3.86 24.91
CA PHE A 26 11.33 2.55 25.57
C PHE A 26 10.89 1.40 24.66
N ILE A 27 11.38 1.41 23.42
CA ILE A 27 11.04 0.42 22.40
C ILE A 27 12.17 -0.60 22.27
N THR A 28 11.81 -1.89 22.16
CA THR A 28 12.74 -2.95 21.78
C THR A 28 12.21 -3.63 20.52
N GLY A 29 12.90 -3.46 19.39
CA GLY A 29 12.49 -3.97 18.09
C GLY A 29 12.66 -2.92 17.01
N ASN A 30 12.01 -3.14 15.88
CA ASN A 30 12.15 -2.29 14.69
C ASN A 30 10.78 -1.82 14.18
N PHE A 31 10.78 -0.64 13.54
CA PHE A 31 9.60 -0.11 12.88
C PHE A 31 8.37 0.07 13.78
N ASN A 32 8.60 0.44 15.03
CA ASN A 32 7.53 0.70 15.99
C ASN A 32 7.20 2.20 16.07
N ARG A 33 5.96 2.50 16.35
CA ARG A 33 5.49 3.84 16.66
C ARG A 33 4.66 3.82 17.94
N GLY A 34 5.09 4.61 18.93
CA GLY A 34 4.46 4.68 20.25
C GLY A 34 5.48 4.45 21.34
N HIS A 35 5.04 3.97 22.49
CA HIS A 35 5.90 3.81 23.65
C HIS A 35 5.85 2.40 24.23
N CYS A 36 6.95 1.97 24.81
CA CYS A 36 7.01 0.73 25.57
C CYS A 36 6.61 -0.53 24.79
N ASN A 37 6.91 -0.55 23.49
CA ASN A 37 6.65 -1.71 22.64
C ASN A 37 7.85 -2.66 22.64
N THR A 38 7.57 -3.96 22.61
CA THR A 38 8.56 -5.00 22.35
C THR A 38 8.08 -5.84 21.17
N GLY A 39 8.91 -5.95 20.14
CA GLY A 39 8.56 -6.59 18.88
C GLY A 39 8.73 -5.63 17.73
N ASP A 40 8.20 -5.98 16.59
CA ASP A 40 8.37 -5.21 15.35
C ASP A 40 7.03 -4.71 14.81
N CYS A 41 7.07 -3.55 14.15
CA CYS A 41 5.92 -3.04 13.41
C CYS A 41 4.67 -2.84 14.26
N ASN A 42 4.82 -2.37 15.48
CA ASN A 42 3.70 -2.04 16.35
C ASN A 42 3.37 -0.55 16.25
N THR A 43 2.10 -0.24 16.34
CA THR A 43 1.60 1.13 16.49
C THR A 43 0.70 1.19 17.72
N GLY A 44 1.11 1.98 18.70
CA GLY A 44 0.44 2.08 20.01
C GLY A 44 1.41 1.85 21.13
N ASP A 45 0.94 1.42 22.29
CA ASP A 45 1.75 1.35 23.50
C ASP A 45 1.65 0.00 24.19
N TRP A 46 2.74 -0.38 24.82
CA TRP A 46 2.80 -1.56 25.69
C TRP A 46 2.49 -2.90 24.98
N ASN A 47 2.79 -3.00 23.68
CA ASN A 47 2.64 -4.25 22.97
C ASN A 47 3.86 -5.16 23.18
N LYS A 48 3.64 -6.45 23.30
CA LYS A 48 4.67 -7.48 23.52
C LYS A 48 4.75 -8.53 22.42
N SER A 49 4.20 -8.22 21.28
CA SER A 49 4.29 -9.05 20.06
C SER A 49 4.44 -8.12 18.87
N SER A 50 4.38 -8.66 17.64
CA SER A 50 4.62 -7.86 16.43
C SER A 50 3.33 -7.60 15.66
N PHE A 51 3.36 -6.56 14.81
CA PHE A 51 2.27 -6.18 13.92
C PHE A 51 0.94 -5.87 14.64
N ASN A 52 1.03 -5.26 15.82
CA ASN A 52 -0.16 -4.86 16.56
C ASN A 52 -0.47 -3.38 16.37
N THR A 53 -1.75 -3.08 16.34
CA THR A 53 -2.27 -1.72 16.46
C THR A 53 -3.11 -1.66 17.73
N GLY A 54 -2.84 -0.67 18.58
CA GLY A 54 -3.49 -0.51 19.87
C GLY A 54 -2.53 -0.75 21.03
N CYS A 55 -3.04 -1.16 22.18
CA CYS A 55 -2.26 -1.22 23.41
C CYS A 55 -2.45 -2.54 24.15
N PHE A 56 -1.41 -2.97 24.84
CA PHE A 56 -1.42 -4.16 25.69
C PHE A 56 -1.73 -5.46 24.95
N ASN A 57 -1.22 -5.61 23.73
CA ASN A 57 -1.37 -6.84 22.96
C ASN A 57 -0.16 -7.74 23.15
N THR A 58 -0.41 -8.99 23.51
CA THR A 58 0.62 -10.00 23.77
C THR A 58 0.68 -11.08 22.69
N VAL A 59 -0.26 -11.06 21.76
CA VAL A 59 -0.31 -11.97 20.62
C VAL A 59 -0.47 -11.16 19.33
N GLU A 60 -0.01 -11.70 18.23
CA GLU A 60 -0.18 -11.05 16.93
C GLU A 60 -1.66 -10.99 16.55
N GLN A 61 -2.13 -9.79 16.18
CA GLN A 61 -3.53 -9.54 15.85
C GLN A 61 -3.91 -10.21 14.53
N LYS A 62 -5.17 -10.60 14.47
CA LYS A 62 -5.85 -10.80 13.18
C LYS A 62 -6.25 -9.45 12.63
N ILE A 63 -6.04 -9.26 11.33
CA ILE A 63 -6.34 -7.98 10.68
C ILE A 63 -7.81 -7.89 10.28
N MET A 64 -8.30 -6.67 10.18
CA MET A 64 -9.57 -6.40 9.52
C MET A 64 -9.36 -6.30 8.02
N LEU A 65 -10.25 -6.89 7.27
CA LEU A 65 -10.30 -6.79 5.82
C LEU A 65 -11.70 -6.35 5.40
N PHE A 66 -11.78 -5.35 4.55
CA PHE A 66 -13.06 -4.81 4.07
C PHE A 66 -14.02 -4.45 5.21
N ASN A 67 -13.50 -3.77 6.22
CA ASN A 67 -14.24 -3.30 7.40
C ASN A 67 -14.77 -4.40 8.32
N LYS A 68 -14.33 -5.64 8.16
CA LYS A 68 -14.78 -6.79 8.94
C LYS A 68 -13.59 -7.56 9.51
N PRO A 69 -13.75 -8.20 10.69
CA PRO A 69 -12.73 -9.08 11.23
C PRO A 69 -12.40 -10.23 10.26
N SER A 70 -11.15 -10.64 10.25
CA SER A 70 -10.69 -11.81 9.49
C SER A 70 -9.89 -12.75 10.40
N ASP A 71 -9.61 -13.93 9.90
CA ASP A 71 -8.70 -14.89 10.55
C ASP A 71 -7.25 -14.75 10.07
N MET A 72 -6.97 -13.74 9.26
CA MET A 72 -5.66 -13.53 8.67
C MET A 72 -4.81 -12.58 9.53
N THR A 73 -3.52 -12.93 9.73
CA THR A 73 -2.55 -12.01 10.31
C THR A 73 -1.98 -11.09 9.23
N TYR A 74 -1.34 -9.98 9.65
CA TYR A 74 -0.68 -9.09 8.68
C TYR A 74 0.48 -9.79 7.96
N ARG A 75 1.19 -10.73 8.63
CA ARG A 75 2.24 -11.53 7.99
C ARG A 75 1.68 -12.38 6.86
N GLU A 76 0.56 -13.05 7.11
CA GLU A 76 -0.12 -13.85 6.08
C GLU A 76 -0.56 -12.99 4.91
N TRP A 77 -1.04 -11.76 5.18
CA TRP A 77 -1.36 -10.79 4.13
C TRP A 77 -0.13 -10.41 3.30
N ILE A 78 1.00 -10.09 3.96
CA ILE A 78 2.26 -9.74 3.28
C ILE A 78 2.71 -10.84 2.32
N ASP A 79 2.56 -12.10 2.72
CA ASP A 79 2.99 -13.25 1.93
C ASP A 79 1.91 -13.77 0.96
N SER A 80 0.75 -13.12 0.91
CA SER A 80 -0.36 -13.56 0.07
C SER A 80 -0.14 -13.26 -1.41
N ASP A 81 -0.70 -14.12 -2.25
CA ASP A 81 -0.70 -13.91 -3.70
C ASP A 81 -1.49 -12.65 -4.09
N ALA A 82 -2.55 -12.34 -3.36
CA ALA A 82 -3.33 -11.13 -3.59
C ALA A 82 -2.49 -9.87 -3.42
N ARG A 83 -1.72 -9.76 -2.34
CA ARG A 83 -0.84 -8.61 -2.12
C ARG A 83 0.25 -8.54 -3.18
N TYR A 84 0.82 -9.67 -3.57
CA TYR A 84 1.80 -9.72 -4.64
C TYR A 84 1.25 -9.14 -5.93
N LEU A 85 0.03 -9.53 -6.32
CA LEU A 85 -0.63 -9.00 -7.52
C LEU A 85 -0.93 -7.50 -7.41
N LEU A 86 -1.43 -7.04 -6.26
CA LEU A 86 -1.74 -5.62 -6.03
C LEU A 86 -0.49 -4.74 -6.08
N ASN A 87 0.63 -5.24 -5.57
CA ASN A 87 1.90 -4.52 -5.62
C ASN A 87 2.49 -4.39 -7.02
N ARG A 88 1.95 -5.11 -7.98
CA ARG A 88 2.36 -5.03 -9.38
C ARG A 88 1.53 -4.06 -10.21
N ILE A 89 0.58 -3.36 -9.61
CA ILE A 89 -0.15 -2.28 -10.30
C ILE A 89 0.87 -1.22 -10.75
N PRO A 90 0.96 -0.94 -12.05
CA PRO A 90 1.90 0.06 -12.54
C PRO A 90 1.59 1.45 -11.98
N LYS A 91 2.63 2.21 -11.66
CA LYS A 91 2.49 3.57 -11.09
C LYS A 91 2.65 4.66 -12.14
N ASN A 92 3.38 4.37 -13.20
CA ASN A 92 3.77 5.33 -14.23
C ASN A 92 3.52 4.72 -15.60
N VAL A 93 2.27 4.78 -16.06
CA VAL A 93 1.92 4.35 -17.41
C VAL A 93 1.68 5.59 -18.25
N VAL A 94 2.28 5.61 -19.44
CA VAL A 94 2.05 6.66 -20.45
C VAL A 94 1.40 6.02 -21.66
N GLU A 95 0.52 6.77 -22.31
CA GLU A 95 -0.20 6.33 -23.49
C GLU A 95 -0.16 7.43 -24.52
N TRP A 96 0.13 7.07 -25.79
CA TRP A 96 0.05 8.01 -26.88
C TRP A 96 -1.41 8.14 -27.32
N ILE A 97 -1.93 9.36 -27.31
CA ILE A 97 -3.29 9.67 -27.76
C ILE A 97 -3.18 10.36 -29.12
N TYR A 98 -3.73 9.74 -30.15
CA TYR A 98 -3.77 10.31 -31.49
C TYR A 98 -4.72 11.49 -31.56
N SER A 99 -4.40 12.50 -32.40
CA SER A 99 -5.22 13.70 -32.56
C SER A 99 -6.69 13.40 -32.81
N GLU A 100 -6.97 12.38 -33.61
CA GLU A 100 -8.33 11.94 -33.93
C GLU A 100 -9.13 11.40 -32.74
N ASP A 101 -8.42 10.93 -31.72
CA ASP A 101 -9.02 10.37 -30.49
C ASP A 101 -9.03 11.38 -29.35
N MET A 102 -8.51 12.59 -29.55
CA MET A 102 -8.45 13.62 -28.54
C MET A 102 -9.80 14.33 -28.37
N THR A 103 -10.14 14.62 -27.11
CA THR A 103 -11.27 15.49 -26.79
C THR A 103 -10.93 16.94 -27.11
N ASP A 104 -11.94 17.82 -27.18
CA ASP A 104 -11.72 19.25 -27.42
C ASP A 104 -10.89 19.88 -26.31
N GLU A 105 -11.08 19.44 -25.05
CA GLU A 105 -10.28 19.88 -23.91
C GLU A 105 -8.82 19.48 -24.05
N GLU A 106 -8.57 18.23 -24.42
CA GLU A 106 -7.20 17.72 -24.65
C GLU A 106 -6.51 18.49 -25.78
N LYS A 107 -7.22 18.82 -26.87
CA LYS A 107 -6.70 19.61 -27.97
C LYS A 107 -6.34 21.04 -27.55
N ALA A 108 -7.12 21.62 -26.67
CA ALA A 108 -6.85 22.95 -26.11
C ALA A 108 -5.62 22.97 -25.21
N GLU A 109 -5.43 21.90 -24.41
CA GLU A 109 -4.26 21.76 -23.54
C GLU A 109 -2.99 21.38 -24.28
N HIS A 110 -3.13 20.71 -25.43
CA HIS A 110 -2.01 20.20 -26.25
C HIS A 110 -2.12 20.70 -27.69
N PRO A 111 -1.97 22.01 -27.93
CA PRO A 111 -2.17 22.59 -29.26
C PRO A 111 -1.19 22.07 -30.31
N THR A 112 -0.05 21.53 -29.90
CA THR A 112 0.95 20.94 -30.79
C THR A 112 0.49 19.61 -31.43
N HIS A 113 -0.66 19.05 -30.99
CA HIS A 113 -1.18 17.78 -31.50
C HIS A 113 -1.34 17.76 -33.02
N GLU A 114 -1.63 18.89 -33.63
CA GLU A 114 -1.77 19.02 -35.08
C GLU A 114 -0.47 18.73 -35.82
N THR A 115 0.65 19.12 -35.23
CA THR A 115 1.99 18.91 -35.81
C THR A 115 2.53 17.53 -35.45
N THR A 116 2.34 17.08 -34.22
CA THR A 116 2.92 15.83 -33.72
C THR A 116 2.03 14.61 -33.96
N GLY A 117 0.78 14.83 -34.31
CA GLY A 117 -0.22 13.75 -34.53
C GLY A 117 -0.88 13.26 -33.25
N GLY A 118 -0.62 13.90 -32.12
CA GLY A 118 -1.18 13.52 -30.83
C GLY A 118 -0.38 14.05 -29.66
N TYR A 119 -0.54 13.43 -28.49
CA TYR A 119 0.23 13.77 -27.29
C TYR A 119 0.43 12.55 -26.40
N LEU A 120 1.40 12.65 -25.49
CA LEU A 120 1.71 11.61 -24.53
C LEU A 120 0.92 11.87 -23.24
N LYS A 121 -0.08 11.01 -22.98
CA LYS A 121 -0.91 11.10 -21.78
C LYS A 121 -0.29 10.28 -20.65
N VAL A 122 -0.12 10.90 -19.49
CA VAL A 122 0.25 10.20 -18.26
C VAL A 122 -1.04 9.73 -17.59
N LEU A 123 -1.18 8.42 -17.42
CA LEU A 123 -2.38 7.84 -16.80
C LEU A 123 -2.36 8.08 -15.29
N ASP A 124 -3.51 8.37 -14.72
CA ASP A 124 -3.67 8.49 -13.28
C ASP A 124 -3.68 7.10 -12.60
N LYS A 125 -3.68 7.09 -11.27
CA LYS A 125 -3.65 5.87 -10.48
C LYS A 125 -4.83 4.92 -10.78
N SER A 126 -6.02 5.49 -10.95
CA SER A 126 -7.23 4.71 -11.24
C SER A 126 -7.17 4.08 -12.63
N GLU A 127 -6.72 4.83 -13.63
CA GLU A 127 -6.55 4.34 -15.01
C GLU A 127 -5.49 3.22 -15.07
N CYS A 128 -4.36 3.41 -14.37
CA CYS A 128 -3.33 2.37 -14.27
C CYS A 128 -3.88 1.09 -13.61
N GLY A 129 -4.63 1.24 -12.54
CA GLY A 129 -5.26 0.12 -11.84
C GLY A 129 -6.26 -0.63 -12.73
N GLN A 130 -7.07 0.09 -13.48
CA GLN A 130 -8.07 -0.53 -14.37
C GLN A 130 -7.42 -1.31 -15.51
N LEU A 131 -6.34 -0.79 -16.09
CA LEU A 131 -5.55 -1.50 -17.09
C LEU A 131 -4.93 -2.77 -16.52
N TRP A 132 -4.36 -2.67 -15.32
CA TRP A 132 -3.82 -3.82 -14.61
C TRP A 132 -4.89 -4.90 -14.41
N TRP A 133 -6.07 -4.53 -13.93
CA TRP A 133 -7.19 -5.47 -13.74
C TRP A 133 -7.56 -6.17 -15.04
N GLY A 134 -7.73 -5.40 -16.13
CA GLY A 134 -8.06 -5.94 -17.45
C GLY A 134 -7.01 -6.89 -18.02
N SER A 135 -5.75 -6.75 -17.61
CA SER A 135 -4.65 -7.61 -18.05
C SER A 135 -4.53 -8.92 -17.26
N LEU A 136 -5.22 -9.05 -16.12
CA LEU A 136 -5.14 -10.25 -15.29
C LEU A 136 -5.90 -11.41 -15.92
N SER A 137 -5.33 -12.61 -15.77
CA SER A 137 -6.04 -13.85 -16.11
C SER A 137 -7.23 -14.05 -15.16
N ASP A 138 -8.20 -14.87 -15.58
CA ASP A 138 -9.35 -15.18 -14.74
C ASP A 138 -8.93 -15.77 -13.38
N ARG A 139 -7.90 -16.61 -13.38
CA ARG A 139 -7.34 -17.17 -12.15
C ARG A 139 -6.83 -16.08 -11.21
N ARG A 140 -6.10 -15.09 -11.72
CA ARG A 140 -5.57 -13.99 -10.91
C ARG A 140 -6.67 -13.06 -10.41
N LYS A 141 -7.68 -12.82 -11.23
CA LYS A 141 -8.88 -12.10 -10.79
C LYS A 141 -9.57 -12.80 -9.63
N GLU A 142 -9.68 -14.13 -9.71
CA GLU A 142 -10.26 -14.91 -8.60
C GLU A 142 -9.44 -14.84 -7.32
N ILE A 143 -8.12 -14.77 -7.41
CA ILE A 143 -7.25 -14.58 -6.24
C ILE A 143 -7.60 -13.27 -5.53
N ILE A 144 -7.80 -12.20 -6.28
CA ILE A 144 -8.20 -10.90 -5.71
C ILE A 144 -9.59 -10.99 -5.08
N LYS A 145 -10.55 -11.56 -5.78
CA LYS A 145 -11.93 -11.70 -5.27
C LYS A 145 -12.04 -12.68 -4.09
N ALA A 146 -11.04 -13.54 -3.92
CA ALA A 146 -10.98 -14.49 -2.80
C ALA A 146 -10.34 -13.93 -1.53
N ILE A 147 -9.91 -12.67 -1.53
CA ILE A 147 -9.46 -12.00 -0.30
C ILE A 147 -10.62 -12.09 0.72
N PRO A 148 -10.36 -12.52 1.96
CA PRO A 148 -11.43 -12.66 2.94
C PRO A 148 -12.27 -11.39 3.08
N ASN A 149 -13.59 -11.55 3.15
CA ASN A 149 -14.56 -10.45 3.24
C ASN A 149 -14.63 -9.55 2.00
N PHE A 150 -14.09 -9.98 0.87
CA PHE A 150 -14.01 -9.14 -0.33
C PHE A 150 -15.34 -8.43 -0.60
N ASP A 151 -15.24 -7.14 -0.85
CA ASP A 151 -16.37 -6.27 -1.19
C ASP A 151 -15.95 -5.37 -2.35
N ALA A 152 -16.64 -5.51 -3.47
CA ALA A 152 -16.28 -4.82 -4.71
C ALA A 152 -16.36 -3.29 -4.60
N GLU A 153 -17.32 -2.77 -3.84
CA GLU A 153 -17.47 -1.33 -3.65
C GLU A 153 -16.36 -0.75 -2.78
N ILE A 154 -16.02 -1.44 -1.69
CA ILE A 154 -14.89 -1.03 -0.84
C ILE A 154 -13.58 -1.13 -1.62
N PHE A 155 -13.42 -2.20 -2.40
CA PHE A 155 -12.24 -2.35 -3.26
C PHE A 155 -12.10 -1.18 -4.23
N PHE A 156 -13.20 -0.78 -4.86
CA PHE A 156 -13.23 0.39 -5.73
C PHE A 156 -12.88 1.68 -4.98
N GLN A 157 -13.45 1.90 -3.80
CA GLN A 157 -13.14 3.09 -2.98
C GLN A 157 -11.66 3.19 -2.66
N CYS A 158 -11.01 2.05 -2.37
CA CYS A 158 -9.59 2.03 -2.00
C CYS A 158 -8.64 2.08 -3.18
N THR A 159 -8.99 1.50 -4.31
CA THR A 159 -8.10 1.30 -5.46
C THR A 159 -8.47 2.09 -6.71
N GLY A 160 -9.72 2.50 -6.83
CA GLY A 160 -10.27 3.06 -8.06
C GLY A 160 -10.53 2.02 -9.15
N VAL A 161 -10.43 0.74 -8.84
CA VAL A 161 -10.58 -0.36 -9.80
C VAL A 161 -11.97 -0.98 -9.70
N ARG A 162 -12.67 -1.06 -10.84
CA ARG A 162 -13.93 -1.80 -10.97
C ARG A 162 -13.64 -3.25 -11.36
N VAL A 163 -14.12 -4.18 -10.57
CA VAL A 163 -13.90 -5.62 -10.78
C VAL A 163 -15.02 -6.28 -11.57
N ASP A 164 -16.08 -5.55 -11.84
CA ASP A 164 -17.25 -6.04 -12.58
C ASP A 164 -17.14 -5.81 -14.09
N GLU A 165 -16.07 -5.15 -14.49
CA GLU A 165 -15.84 -4.79 -15.92
C GLU A 165 -14.72 -5.62 -16.55
#